data_14e0043b8b015dd83dd6e97eca3318ed
#
_entry.id   14e0043b8b015dd83dd6e97eca3318ed
#
_cell.length_a   1.000
_cell.length_b   1.000
_cell.length_c   1.000
_cell.angle_alpha   90.00
_cell.angle_beta   90.00
_cell.angle_gamma   90.00
#
_symmetry.space_group_name_H-M   'P 1'
#
loop_
_entity.id
_entity.type
_entity.pdbx_description
1 polymer ?
#
loop_
_entity_poly.entity_id
_entity_poly.type
_entity_poly.pdbx_seq_one_letter_code
_entity_poly.pdbx_strand_id
1 'polypeptide(L)'
;MDTASLISRLLDVIEADIAPVTRKGVARGNKLFGAAILRKSDLSVVVAETNNEIENPLWHGEMHAIKRFFELPGDKRPDVKDCLFLATHEPCSLCLSGITWSGFDNFYYLFSHEDSRDSFAIPYDIQILKAVYAVPEPETGTVSPDRPLYNRANQYWTSHNIVQMIAGLDRSHKEELVARVDDLNALYADLSAAYQQDKGSKGIPLA
;
A
#
# COMPACT_ATOMS: atom_id res chain seq x y z
N MET A 1 -13.12 7.51 -17.40
CA MET A 1 -11.66 7.31 -17.58
C MET A 1 -11.43 5.86 -17.90
N ASP A 2 -10.60 5.54 -18.88
CA ASP A 2 -10.23 4.16 -19.20
C ASP A 2 -9.20 3.61 -18.19
N THR A 3 -9.03 2.29 -18.18
CA THR A 3 -8.17 1.61 -17.22
C THR A 3 -6.70 1.98 -17.36
N ALA A 4 -6.20 2.18 -18.59
CA ALA A 4 -4.81 2.54 -18.82
C ALA A 4 -4.48 3.94 -18.27
N SER A 5 -5.36 4.92 -18.51
CA SER A 5 -5.24 6.27 -17.96
C SER A 5 -5.28 6.27 -16.42
N LEU A 6 -6.14 5.44 -15.82
CA LEU A 6 -6.18 5.28 -14.36
C LEU A 6 -4.84 4.74 -13.84
N ILE A 7 -4.35 3.64 -14.41
CA ILE A 7 -3.08 3.04 -13.99
C ILE A 7 -1.94 4.04 -14.15
N SER A 8 -1.84 4.71 -15.32
CA SER A 8 -0.81 5.72 -15.55
C SER A 8 -0.82 6.78 -14.46
N ARG A 9 -2.01 7.30 -14.11
CA ARG A 9 -2.13 8.30 -13.05
C ARG A 9 -1.74 7.78 -11.67
N LEU A 10 -2.08 6.53 -11.33
CA LEU A 10 -1.67 5.93 -10.07
C LEU A 10 -0.15 5.79 -9.96
N LEU A 11 0.52 5.41 -11.06
CA LEU A 11 1.98 5.37 -11.13
C LEU A 11 2.60 6.77 -11.01
N ASP A 12 2.02 7.80 -11.66
CA ASP A 12 2.46 9.20 -11.49
C ASP A 12 2.43 9.62 -10.01
N VAL A 13 1.37 9.26 -9.28
CA VAL A 13 1.23 9.58 -7.84
C VAL A 13 2.29 8.88 -7.01
N ILE A 14 2.59 7.61 -7.31
CA ILE A 14 3.67 6.90 -6.62
C ILE A 14 5.01 7.59 -6.88
N GLU A 15 5.31 7.92 -8.13
CA GLU A 15 6.58 8.53 -8.55
C GLU A 15 6.75 9.95 -8.00
N ALA A 16 5.72 10.79 -8.16
CA ALA A 16 5.83 12.23 -7.91
C ALA A 16 5.43 12.65 -6.49
N ASP A 17 4.45 11.97 -5.88
CA ASP A 17 3.89 12.40 -4.60
C ASP A 17 4.36 11.50 -3.44
N ILE A 18 4.35 10.15 -3.60
CA ILE A 18 4.66 9.23 -2.51
C ILE A 18 6.17 8.97 -2.38
N ALA A 19 6.87 8.62 -3.46
CA ALA A 19 8.28 8.25 -3.40
C ALA A 19 9.20 9.34 -2.82
N PRO A 20 9.00 10.64 -3.09
CA PRO A 20 9.82 11.70 -2.49
C PRO A 20 9.66 11.81 -0.96
N VAL A 21 8.44 11.63 -0.44
CA VAL A 21 8.21 11.64 1.02
C VAL A 21 8.71 10.35 1.67
N THR A 22 8.58 9.22 0.97
CA THR A 22 9.13 7.93 1.40
C THR A 22 10.65 7.98 1.51
N ARG A 23 11.34 8.54 0.54
CA ARG A 23 12.81 8.72 0.59
C ARG A 23 13.25 9.52 1.83
N LYS A 24 12.52 10.59 2.16
CA LYS A 24 12.77 11.38 3.37
C LYS A 24 12.46 10.59 4.65
N GLY A 25 11.41 9.77 4.63
CA GLY A 25 11.05 8.88 5.73
C GLY A 25 12.11 7.83 6.01
N VAL A 26 12.58 7.13 4.97
CA VAL A 26 13.64 6.12 5.04
C VAL A 26 14.95 6.73 5.54
N ALA A 27 15.33 7.91 5.06
CA ALA A 27 16.52 8.61 5.56
C ALA A 27 16.47 8.94 7.06
N ARG A 28 15.27 8.95 7.67
CA ARG A 28 15.07 9.08 9.12
C ARG A 28 14.99 7.74 9.85
N GLY A 29 14.96 6.62 9.11
CA GLY A 29 14.91 5.26 9.65
C GLY A 29 13.53 4.60 9.62
N ASN A 30 12.52 5.22 9.01
CA ASN A 30 11.22 4.57 8.81
C ASN A 30 11.27 3.53 7.68
N LYS A 31 10.34 2.57 7.67
CA LYS A 31 10.16 1.66 6.54
C LYS A 31 9.72 2.41 5.27
N LEU A 32 9.74 1.70 4.14
CA LEU A 32 9.59 2.27 2.79
C LEU A 32 8.15 2.29 2.26
N PHE A 33 7.16 2.00 3.08
CA PHE A 33 5.76 1.97 2.66
C PHE A 33 5.15 3.37 2.63
N GLY A 34 4.27 3.61 1.65
CA GLY A 34 3.61 4.89 1.51
C GLY A 34 2.20 4.73 0.94
N ALA A 35 1.40 5.76 1.09
CA ALA A 35 0.02 5.77 0.60
C ALA A 35 -0.42 7.17 0.18
N ALA A 36 -1.44 7.23 -0.68
CA ALA A 36 -2.12 8.45 -1.06
C ALA A 36 -3.64 8.24 -1.08
N ILE A 37 -4.36 9.33 -0.85
CA ILE A 37 -5.81 9.39 -1.00
C ILE A 37 -6.09 10.41 -2.10
N LEU A 38 -6.85 9.99 -3.13
CA LEU A 38 -7.16 10.78 -4.30
C LEU A 38 -8.68 10.98 -4.42
N ARG A 39 -9.13 12.06 -5.04
CA ARG A 39 -10.53 12.22 -5.44
C ARG A 39 -10.85 11.29 -6.61
N LYS A 40 -11.97 10.58 -6.57
CA LYS A 40 -12.43 9.75 -7.71
C LYS A 40 -12.77 10.57 -8.94
N SER A 41 -13.20 11.82 -8.76
CA SER A 41 -13.71 12.67 -9.85
C SER A 41 -12.65 13.08 -10.86
N ASP A 42 -11.42 13.37 -10.40
CA ASP A 42 -10.35 13.95 -11.21
C ASP A 42 -8.96 13.38 -10.90
N LEU A 43 -8.89 12.43 -9.99
CA LEU A 43 -7.65 11.81 -9.49
C LEU A 43 -6.63 12.81 -8.93
N SER A 44 -7.10 13.96 -8.44
CA SER A 44 -6.26 14.90 -7.69
C SER A 44 -5.90 14.32 -6.32
N VAL A 45 -4.63 14.49 -5.92
CA VAL A 45 -4.14 14.01 -4.63
C VAL A 45 -4.69 14.89 -3.51
N VAL A 46 -5.33 14.28 -2.52
CA VAL A 46 -5.80 14.92 -1.30
C VAL A 46 -4.75 14.84 -0.20
N VAL A 47 -4.13 13.66 -0.06
CA VAL A 47 -3.08 13.37 0.91
C VAL A 47 -2.10 12.39 0.27
N ALA A 48 -0.80 12.59 0.52
CA ALA A 48 0.24 11.60 0.23
C ALA A 48 1.20 11.53 1.42
N GLU A 49 1.43 10.34 1.96
CA GLU A 49 2.21 10.12 3.18
C GLU A 49 3.05 8.83 3.08
N THR A 50 3.96 8.68 4.02
CA THR A 50 4.81 7.51 4.20
C THR A 50 4.79 7.06 5.65
N ASN A 51 5.41 5.92 5.94
CA ASN A 51 5.62 5.47 7.32
C ASN A 51 6.26 6.58 8.19
N ASN A 52 5.76 6.69 9.42
CA ASN A 52 6.30 7.58 10.45
C ASN A 52 6.40 6.83 11.79
N GLU A 53 7.00 5.65 11.75
CA GLU A 53 7.09 4.71 12.87
C GLU A 53 7.98 5.21 14.01
N ILE A 54 8.89 6.14 13.72
CA ILE A 54 9.69 6.83 14.74
C ILE A 54 8.80 7.65 15.68
N GLU A 55 7.74 8.28 15.16
CA GLU A 55 6.78 9.00 15.98
C GLU A 55 5.84 8.03 16.70
N ASN A 56 5.31 7.03 15.97
CA ASN A 56 4.43 6.02 16.50
C ASN A 56 4.53 4.74 15.65
N PRO A 57 4.83 3.57 16.24
CA PRO A 57 4.97 2.31 15.51
C PRO A 57 3.75 1.91 14.67
N LEU A 58 2.57 2.49 14.94
CA LEU A 58 1.34 2.23 14.18
C LEU A 58 1.18 3.16 12.96
N TRP A 59 2.03 4.19 12.82
CA TRP A 59 1.97 5.07 11.65
C TRP A 59 2.66 4.43 10.44
N HIS A 60 2.09 3.30 9.97
CA HIS A 60 2.35 2.79 8.63
C HIS A 60 1.88 3.81 7.58
N GLY A 61 2.37 3.75 6.35
CA GLY A 61 2.04 4.72 5.31
C GLY A 61 0.55 4.97 5.15
N GLU A 62 -0.25 3.89 5.13
CA GLU A 62 -1.70 3.95 5.01
C GLU A 62 -2.36 4.56 6.25
N MET A 63 -1.93 4.14 7.45
CA MET A 63 -2.46 4.67 8.70
C MET A 63 -2.11 6.15 8.88
N HIS A 64 -0.90 6.55 8.45
CA HIS A 64 -0.49 7.94 8.46
C HIS A 64 -1.28 8.78 7.46
N ALA A 65 -1.52 8.27 6.24
CA ALA A 65 -2.39 8.93 5.26
C ALA A 65 -3.83 9.07 5.76
N ILE A 66 -4.40 8.04 6.38
CA ILE A 66 -5.74 8.10 7.01
C ILE A 66 -5.77 9.17 8.11
N LYS A 67 -4.79 9.18 9.01
CA LYS A 67 -4.65 10.20 10.05
C LYS A 67 -4.67 11.61 9.44
N ARG A 68 -3.79 11.87 8.47
CA ARG A 68 -3.68 13.18 7.82
C ARG A 68 -4.97 13.58 7.07
N PHE A 69 -5.65 12.62 6.46
CA PHE A 69 -6.93 12.85 5.79
C PHE A 69 -8.00 13.34 6.77
N PHE A 70 -8.13 12.71 7.93
CA PHE A 70 -9.13 13.09 8.93
C PHE A 70 -8.75 14.36 9.73
N GLU A 71 -7.50 14.79 9.68
CA GLU A 71 -7.04 16.08 10.21
C GLU A 71 -7.33 17.27 9.27
N LEU A 72 -7.70 17.00 8.01
CA LEU A 72 -8.09 18.08 7.10
C LEU A 72 -9.37 18.79 7.61
N PRO A 73 -9.45 20.13 7.47
CA PRO A 73 -10.68 20.85 7.70
C PRO A 73 -11.86 20.25 6.92
N GLY A 74 -13.06 20.24 7.52
CA GLY A 74 -14.22 19.56 6.92
C GLY A 74 -14.59 20.04 5.52
N ASP A 75 -14.39 21.33 5.24
CA ASP A 75 -14.60 21.95 3.92
C ASP A 75 -13.56 21.52 2.85
N LYS A 76 -12.39 21.03 3.27
CA LYS A 76 -11.31 20.54 2.39
C LYS A 76 -11.28 19.03 2.27
N ARG A 77 -11.92 18.32 3.20
CA ARG A 77 -11.97 16.85 3.22
C ARG A 77 -13.16 16.35 2.39
N PRO A 78 -12.91 15.63 1.27
CA PRO A 78 -13.99 15.00 0.50
C PRO A 78 -14.66 13.89 1.32
N ASP A 79 -15.85 13.46 0.91
CA ASP A 79 -16.43 12.23 1.43
C ASP A 79 -15.52 11.04 1.12
N VAL A 80 -15.39 10.12 2.07
CA VAL A 80 -14.53 8.94 1.92
C VAL A 80 -14.96 8.09 0.72
N LYS A 81 -16.27 8.03 0.43
CA LYS A 81 -16.83 7.30 -0.71
C LYS A 81 -16.47 7.91 -2.06
N ASP A 82 -16.12 9.21 -2.08
CA ASP A 82 -15.65 9.92 -3.26
C ASP A 82 -14.14 9.84 -3.42
N CYS A 83 -13.47 9.02 -2.60
CA CYS A 83 -12.02 8.84 -2.61
C CYS A 83 -11.59 7.47 -3.11
N LEU A 84 -10.45 7.48 -3.78
CA LEU A 84 -9.66 6.32 -4.14
C LEU A 84 -8.48 6.23 -3.17
N PHE A 85 -8.22 5.05 -2.63
CA PHE A 85 -7.09 4.80 -1.76
C PHE A 85 -5.97 4.10 -2.54
N LEU A 86 -4.75 4.64 -2.49
CA LEU A 86 -3.57 4.08 -3.14
C LEU A 86 -2.51 3.76 -2.09
N ALA A 87 -2.05 2.52 -2.04
CA ALA A 87 -0.89 2.09 -1.27
C ALA A 87 0.25 1.69 -2.20
N THR A 88 1.49 1.91 -1.82
CA THR A 88 2.63 1.40 -2.61
C THR A 88 2.75 -0.11 -2.47
N HIS A 89 2.50 -0.62 -1.28
CA HIS A 89 2.54 -2.05 -0.95
C HIS A 89 1.17 -2.54 -0.50
N GLU A 90 0.91 -3.82 -0.69
CA GLU A 90 -0.33 -4.47 -0.27
C GLU A 90 -0.52 -4.29 1.25
N PRO A 91 -1.66 -3.74 1.70
CA PRO A 91 -1.85 -3.35 3.09
C PRO A 91 -1.76 -4.53 4.07
N CYS A 92 -1.05 -4.34 5.16
CA CYS A 92 -0.99 -5.31 6.26
C CYS A 92 -2.34 -5.41 7.01
N SER A 93 -2.45 -6.33 7.94
CA SER A 93 -3.67 -6.54 8.74
C SER A 93 -4.16 -5.29 9.48
N LEU A 94 -3.24 -4.47 10.01
CA LEU A 94 -3.56 -3.19 10.65
C LEU A 94 -4.17 -2.22 9.63
N CYS A 95 -3.52 -2.08 8.47
CA CYS A 95 -3.93 -1.15 7.42
C CYS A 95 -5.24 -1.58 6.76
N LEU A 96 -5.45 -2.88 6.51
CA LEU A 96 -6.73 -3.42 6.04
C LEU A 96 -7.88 -3.04 6.99
N SER A 97 -7.67 -3.20 8.31
CA SER A 97 -8.64 -2.78 9.31
C SER A 97 -8.84 -1.26 9.30
N GLY A 98 -7.77 -0.47 9.23
CA GLY A 98 -7.84 0.98 9.17
C GLY A 98 -8.62 1.50 7.97
N ILE A 99 -8.36 0.97 6.76
CA ILE A 99 -9.08 1.28 5.53
C ILE A 99 -10.58 0.95 5.68
N THR A 100 -10.89 -0.24 6.23
CA THR A 100 -12.26 -0.69 6.46
C THR A 100 -13.01 0.22 7.42
N TRP A 101 -12.45 0.46 8.62
CA TRP A 101 -13.08 1.29 9.65
C TRP A 101 -13.21 2.77 9.26
N SER A 102 -12.33 3.24 8.38
CA SER A 102 -12.41 4.59 7.82
C SER A 102 -13.47 4.75 6.73
N GLY A 103 -14.04 3.63 6.24
CA GLY A 103 -15.16 3.64 5.30
C GLY A 103 -14.76 3.73 3.83
N PHE A 104 -13.47 3.58 3.47
CA PHE A 104 -13.06 3.47 2.07
C PHE A 104 -13.64 2.21 1.43
N ASP A 105 -14.13 2.32 0.19
CA ASP A 105 -14.76 1.22 -0.54
C ASP A 105 -13.85 0.56 -1.58
N ASN A 106 -12.60 0.99 -1.64
CA ASN A 106 -11.59 0.51 -2.57
C ASN A 106 -10.19 0.75 -2.04
N PHE A 107 -9.22 -0.01 -2.53
CA PHE A 107 -7.81 0.37 -2.53
C PHE A 107 -7.06 -0.29 -3.69
N TYR A 108 -6.01 0.39 -4.13
CA TYR A 108 -5.08 -0.04 -5.17
C TYR A 108 -3.69 -0.19 -4.54
N TYR A 109 -2.91 -1.14 -5.03
CA TYR A 109 -1.53 -1.32 -4.59
C TYR A 109 -0.63 -1.81 -5.74
N LEU A 110 0.67 -1.53 -5.63
CA LEU A 110 1.66 -1.91 -6.64
C LEU A 110 2.37 -3.20 -6.24
N PHE A 111 3.04 -3.21 -5.09
CA PHE A 111 3.84 -4.34 -4.61
C PHE A 111 2.98 -5.26 -3.73
N SER A 112 3.05 -6.57 -3.99
CA SER A 112 2.35 -7.58 -3.20
C SER A 112 3.04 -7.85 -1.84
N HIS A 113 2.38 -8.64 -0.99
CA HIS A 113 3.00 -9.14 0.24
C HIS A 113 4.24 -10.02 -0.07
N GLU A 114 4.20 -10.76 -1.18
CA GLU A 114 5.32 -11.56 -1.66
C GLU A 114 6.50 -10.66 -2.07
N ASP A 115 6.24 -9.56 -2.78
CA ASP A 115 7.26 -8.57 -3.14
C ASP A 115 7.88 -7.96 -1.87
N SER A 116 7.06 -7.63 -0.87
CA SER A 116 7.53 -7.10 0.42
C SER A 116 8.49 -8.08 1.12
N ARG A 117 8.19 -9.38 1.09
CA ARG A 117 9.03 -10.43 1.67
C ARG A 117 10.30 -10.65 0.84
N ASP A 118 10.16 -10.86 -0.47
CA ASP A 118 11.21 -11.42 -1.32
C ASP A 118 12.12 -10.34 -1.91
N SER A 119 11.55 -9.19 -2.30
CA SER A 119 12.30 -8.09 -2.91
C SER A 119 12.81 -7.07 -1.91
N PHE A 120 12.07 -6.84 -0.81
CA PHE A 120 12.40 -5.79 0.17
C PHE A 120 12.85 -6.33 1.53
N ALA A 121 12.85 -7.66 1.73
CA ALA A 121 13.25 -8.35 2.97
C ALA A 121 12.43 -7.90 4.20
N ILE A 122 11.12 -7.67 4.00
CA ILE A 122 10.14 -7.33 5.04
C ILE A 122 9.03 -8.39 5.05
N PRO A 123 9.19 -9.53 5.75
CA PRO A 123 8.26 -10.66 5.68
C PRO A 123 7.10 -10.59 6.68
N TYR A 124 7.05 -9.55 7.51
CA TYR A 124 6.22 -9.52 8.72
C TYR A 124 4.71 -9.55 8.42
N ASP A 125 4.26 -8.94 7.32
CA ASP A 125 2.83 -8.91 6.95
C ASP A 125 2.30 -10.32 6.71
N ILE A 126 3.02 -11.14 5.93
CA ILE A 126 2.68 -12.54 5.70
C ILE A 126 2.73 -13.34 7.01
N GLN A 127 3.76 -13.10 7.84
CA GLN A 127 3.93 -13.83 9.10
C GLN A 127 2.77 -13.52 10.06
N ILE A 128 2.40 -12.25 10.21
CA ILE A 128 1.28 -11.82 11.07
C ILE A 128 -0.04 -12.40 10.56
N LEU A 129 -0.32 -12.26 9.25
CA LEU A 129 -1.55 -12.80 8.66
C LEU A 129 -1.66 -14.31 8.84
N LYS A 130 -0.57 -15.05 8.71
CA LYS A 130 -0.54 -16.51 8.93
C LYS A 130 -0.65 -16.88 10.41
N ALA A 131 0.02 -16.17 11.31
CA ALA A 131 0.07 -16.52 12.72
C ALA A 131 -1.19 -16.05 13.48
N VAL A 132 -1.70 -14.87 13.16
CA VAL A 132 -2.80 -14.24 13.90
C VAL A 132 -4.17 -14.57 13.28
N TYR A 133 -4.24 -14.62 11.94
CA TYR A 133 -5.50 -14.77 11.20
C TYR A 133 -5.70 -16.18 10.60
N ALA A 134 -4.84 -17.13 10.91
CA ALA A 134 -5.00 -18.52 10.51
C ALA A 134 -6.06 -19.20 11.39
N VAL A 135 -7.33 -19.08 11.00
CA VAL A 135 -8.44 -19.75 11.68
C VAL A 135 -8.64 -21.14 11.05
N PRO A 136 -8.52 -22.22 11.83
CA PRO A 136 -8.76 -23.58 11.34
C PRO A 136 -10.22 -23.74 10.85
N GLU A 137 -10.39 -24.60 9.83
CA GLU A 137 -11.73 -25.04 9.42
C GLU A 137 -12.41 -25.78 10.58
N PRO A 138 -13.69 -25.45 10.92
CA PRO A 138 -14.38 -26.04 12.07
C PRO A 138 -14.47 -27.59 12.02
N GLU A 139 -14.62 -28.16 10.80
CA GLU A 139 -14.81 -29.58 10.60
C GLU A 139 -13.49 -30.38 10.61
N THR A 140 -12.41 -29.78 10.15
CA THR A 140 -11.11 -30.49 10.00
C THR A 140 -10.07 -30.07 11.02
N GLY A 141 -10.24 -28.94 11.69
CA GLY A 141 -9.24 -28.37 12.59
C GLY A 141 -7.93 -27.96 11.90
N THR A 142 -7.91 -27.92 10.56
CA THR A 142 -6.73 -27.60 9.75
C THR A 142 -6.89 -26.26 9.03
N VAL A 143 -5.76 -25.59 8.75
CA VAL A 143 -5.71 -24.40 7.91
C VAL A 143 -5.22 -24.82 6.54
N SER A 144 -5.99 -24.52 5.48
CA SER A 144 -5.55 -24.79 4.11
C SER A 144 -4.27 -24.02 3.79
N PRO A 145 -3.22 -24.67 3.28
CA PRO A 145 -1.97 -24.01 2.92
C PRO A 145 -2.14 -23.02 1.75
N ASP A 146 -3.13 -23.26 0.89
CA ASP A 146 -3.41 -22.45 -0.32
C ASP A 146 -4.47 -21.37 -0.06
N ARG A 147 -4.91 -21.21 1.18
CA ARG A 147 -5.89 -20.19 1.54
C ARG A 147 -5.34 -18.80 1.27
N PRO A 148 -6.11 -17.91 0.60
CA PRO A 148 -5.71 -16.52 0.47
C PRO A 148 -5.60 -15.86 1.84
N LEU A 149 -4.66 -14.93 2.01
CA LEU A 149 -4.41 -14.26 3.29
C LEU A 149 -5.60 -13.41 3.73
N TYR A 150 -6.38 -12.88 2.77
CA TYR A 150 -7.61 -12.14 3.02
C TYR A 150 -8.54 -12.16 1.78
N ASN A 151 -9.81 -11.80 1.95
CA ASN A 151 -10.77 -11.72 0.84
C ASN A 151 -10.59 -10.41 0.07
N ARG A 152 -10.13 -10.47 -1.17
CA ARG A 152 -9.84 -9.29 -2.03
C ARG A 152 -11.08 -8.54 -2.51
N ALA A 153 -12.26 -9.16 -2.45
CA ALA A 153 -13.55 -8.53 -2.70
C ALA A 153 -14.52 -8.96 -1.59
N ASN A 154 -15.16 -8.01 -0.94
CA ASN A 154 -16.06 -8.24 0.18
C ASN A 154 -17.11 -7.11 0.27
N GLN A 155 -17.99 -7.14 1.28
CA GLN A 155 -19.07 -6.15 1.44
C GLN A 155 -18.58 -4.72 1.74
N TYR A 156 -17.32 -4.52 2.10
CA TYR A 156 -16.77 -3.22 2.47
C TYR A 156 -16.02 -2.57 1.32
N TRP A 157 -15.16 -3.34 0.61
CA TRP A 157 -14.27 -2.82 -0.44
C TRP A 157 -13.83 -3.91 -1.44
N THR A 158 -13.26 -3.44 -2.54
CA THR A 158 -12.52 -4.26 -3.49
C THR A 158 -11.08 -3.76 -3.57
N SER A 159 -10.13 -4.69 -3.53
CA SER A 159 -8.69 -4.41 -3.73
C SER A 159 -8.28 -4.62 -5.18
N HIS A 160 -7.36 -3.81 -5.66
CA HIS A 160 -6.86 -3.84 -7.01
C HIS A 160 -5.34 -3.88 -7.05
N ASN A 161 -4.76 -4.95 -7.58
CA ASN A 161 -3.33 -5.05 -7.84
C ASN A 161 -2.99 -4.39 -9.18
N ILE A 162 -2.18 -3.34 -9.17
CA ILE A 162 -1.84 -2.55 -10.36
C ILE A 162 -1.11 -3.41 -11.40
N VAL A 163 -0.21 -4.30 -10.99
CA VAL A 163 0.52 -5.19 -11.92
C VAL A 163 -0.44 -6.14 -12.63
N GLN A 164 -1.42 -6.70 -11.90
CA GLN A 164 -2.45 -7.54 -12.49
C GLN A 164 -3.36 -6.75 -13.44
N MET A 165 -3.68 -5.50 -13.12
CA MET A 165 -4.44 -4.63 -14.01
C MET A 165 -3.68 -4.35 -15.30
N ILE A 166 -2.38 -4.07 -15.24
CA ILE A 166 -1.50 -3.91 -16.42
C ILE A 166 -1.48 -5.19 -17.26
N ALA A 167 -1.43 -6.36 -16.62
CA ALA A 167 -1.43 -7.65 -17.33
C ALA A 167 -2.67 -7.85 -18.19
N GLY A 168 -3.82 -7.27 -17.81
CA GLY A 168 -5.08 -7.32 -18.54
C GLY A 168 -5.24 -6.29 -19.66
N LEU A 169 -4.28 -5.39 -19.88
CA LEU A 169 -4.34 -4.37 -20.93
C LEU A 169 -3.90 -4.88 -22.30
N ASP A 170 -4.34 -4.18 -23.34
CA ASP A 170 -3.85 -4.35 -24.70
C ASP A 170 -2.36 -3.97 -24.80
N ARG A 171 -1.66 -4.59 -25.76
CA ARG A 171 -0.22 -4.46 -25.94
C ARG A 171 0.27 -3.02 -26.06
N SER A 172 -0.50 -2.15 -26.70
CA SER A 172 -0.12 -0.76 -26.97
C SER A 172 0.13 0.09 -25.71
N HIS A 173 -0.59 -0.19 -24.62
CA HIS A 173 -0.44 0.54 -23.35
C HIS A 173 0.41 -0.21 -22.32
N LYS A 174 0.51 -1.53 -22.51
CA LYS A 174 1.16 -2.42 -21.55
C LYS A 174 2.66 -2.21 -21.47
N GLU A 175 3.34 -2.06 -22.59
CA GLU A 175 4.83 -1.98 -22.64
C GLU A 175 5.34 -0.74 -21.89
N GLU A 176 4.70 0.42 -22.08
CA GLU A 176 5.06 1.64 -21.34
C GLU A 176 4.83 1.51 -19.84
N LEU A 177 3.66 0.98 -19.44
CA LEU A 177 3.33 0.83 -18.02
C LEU A 177 4.20 -0.21 -17.31
N VAL A 178 4.58 -1.29 -18.01
CA VAL A 178 5.55 -2.27 -17.48
C VAL A 178 6.90 -1.61 -17.24
N ALA A 179 7.43 -0.83 -18.19
CA ALA A 179 8.69 -0.12 -18.01
C ALA A 179 8.66 0.82 -16.79
N ARG A 180 7.56 1.53 -16.57
CA ARG A 180 7.38 2.38 -15.38
C ARG A 180 7.35 1.58 -14.08
N VAL A 181 6.75 0.39 -14.08
CA VAL A 181 6.79 -0.51 -12.92
C VAL A 181 8.22 -0.97 -12.65
N ASP A 182 9.01 -1.26 -13.70
CA ASP A 182 10.42 -1.64 -13.55
C ASP A 182 11.26 -0.49 -12.95
N ASP A 183 11.04 0.75 -13.37
CA ASP A 183 11.66 1.94 -12.78
C ASP A 183 11.30 2.11 -11.29
N LEU A 184 10.04 1.90 -10.94
CA LEU A 184 9.59 1.92 -9.54
C LEU A 184 10.18 0.77 -8.73
N ASN A 185 10.32 -0.43 -9.30
CA ASN A 185 11.01 -1.55 -8.66
C ASN A 185 12.45 -1.16 -8.30
N ALA A 186 13.18 -0.54 -9.23
CA ALA A 186 14.56 -0.10 -9.00
C ALA A 186 14.62 0.98 -7.90
N LEU A 187 13.74 1.97 -7.96
CA LEU A 187 13.64 3.03 -6.94
C LEU A 187 13.40 2.45 -5.54
N TYR A 188 12.43 1.53 -5.42
CA TYR A 188 12.11 0.92 -4.12
C TYR A 188 13.16 -0.07 -3.65
N ALA A 189 13.91 -0.71 -4.54
CA ALA A 189 15.09 -1.50 -4.19
C ALA A 189 16.17 -0.63 -3.52
N ASP A 190 16.43 0.57 -4.04
CA ASP A 190 17.35 1.54 -3.42
C ASP A 190 16.85 2.00 -2.03
N LEU A 191 15.55 2.29 -1.90
CA LEU A 191 14.96 2.65 -0.62
C LEU A 191 15.03 1.50 0.39
N SER A 192 14.81 0.26 -0.07
CA SER A 192 14.97 -0.94 0.77
C SER A 192 16.42 -1.10 1.22
N ALA A 193 17.39 -0.96 0.33
CA ALA A 193 18.80 -1.04 0.68
C ALA A 193 19.19 0.00 1.75
N ALA A 194 18.73 1.25 1.60
CA ALA A 194 18.95 2.30 2.58
C ALA A 194 18.30 1.99 3.93
N TYR A 195 17.05 1.49 3.93
CA TYR A 195 16.35 1.07 5.15
C TYR A 195 17.10 -0.08 5.85
N GLN A 196 17.54 -1.12 5.13
CA GLN A 196 18.20 -2.29 5.71
C GLN A 196 19.55 -1.93 6.38
N GLN A 197 20.23 -0.87 5.92
CA GLN A 197 21.48 -0.39 6.54
C GLN A 197 21.26 0.13 7.97
N ASP A 198 20.15 0.82 8.22
CA ASP A 198 19.83 1.43 9.52
C ASP A 198 18.81 0.62 10.35
N LYS A 199 18.34 -0.48 9.81
CA LYS A 199 17.34 -1.35 10.42
C LYS A 199 17.74 -1.75 11.84
N GLY A 200 16.80 -1.59 12.77
CA GLY A 200 16.99 -1.90 14.20
C GLY A 200 17.71 -0.83 15.02
N SER A 201 18.32 0.18 14.39
CA SER A 201 19.04 1.26 15.12
C SER A 201 18.09 2.26 15.81
N LYS A 202 16.83 2.34 15.39
CA LYS A 202 15.85 3.35 15.83
C LYS A 202 14.82 2.85 16.83
N GLY A 203 14.90 1.58 17.25
CA GLY A 203 13.98 1.02 18.25
C GLY A 203 12.56 0.79 17.73
N ILE A 204 12.35 0.77 16.41
CA ILE A 204 11.06 0.42 15.80
C ILE A 204 10.83 -1.08 15.96
N PRO A 205 9.69 -1.51 16.55
CA PRO A 205 9.36 -2.93 16.62
C PRO A 205 9.27 -3.57 15.23
N LEU A 206 9.74 -4.80 15.10
CA LEU A 206 9.75 -5.52 13.81
C LEU A 206 10.46 -4.72 12.70
N ALA A 207 11.53 -4.02 13.04
CA ALA A 207 12.37 -3.32 12.07
C ALA A 207 13.28 -4.32 11.32
#